data_5960d4b38bdf126cdfb145aeb90ccea6
#
_entry.id   5960d4b38bdf126cdfb145aeb90ccea6
#
_cell.length_a   1.000
_cell.length_b   1.000
_cell.length_c   1.000
_cell.angle_alpha   90.00
_cell.angle_beta   90.00
_cell.angle_gamma   90.00
#
_symmetry.space_group_name_H-M   'P 1'
#
loop_
_entity.id
_entity.type
_entity.pdbx_description
1 polymer ?
#
loop_
_entity_poly.entity_id
_entity_poly.type
_entity_poly.pdbx_seq_one_letter_code
_entity_poly.pdbx_strand_id
1 'polypeptide(L)'
;MMTKLGNPTTGSVWGDLRLRIRQQWSRADHPGWRRFYLGLLGLGMAFFLALYSTALTEAGRVAAAVWAAASSLLLTAIVAVKVVPYLARRTALERWMIKIEYEFTREGALYLAIIALITVAALNTGNNLLFIILASLLAAILVSGILSQIVLSQLELDFVLPDHVFAEQPMISRLTLSNLKWLFPSFSVAVSARDADRKKRKKSLGARPRQILEGPVYVPYIPHRSSVTQHVEITFPRRGRYTQEGFRVSSKFPFGFLRKSHEVPTKQEILVLPNVQPTEEFYEILPLIGGEMESFYKGRGHDLYAIRDYQEGDSARHVDWKATAKAQAVKVREFTREDERRLRLVLDTRLPRAESSLEARFEKAVTFCACLAWHFYEIDAQMQFLTDGFETPMAPSQQIIYPTLEALALINPIVGVSAPSLLPAIAASPQAFNIIITAQPRGSIPTSLWSSSYLIFIDSL
;
A
#
# COMPACT_ATOMS: atom_id res chain seq x y z
N MET A 1 -37.33 -52.42 3.41
CA MET A 1 -38.19 -51.26 3.75
C MET A 1 -37.89 -50.16 2.76
N MET A 2 -38.70 -50.10 1.69
CA MET A 2 -38.54 -49.21 0.53
C MET A 2 -39.03 -47.81 0.88
N THR A 3 -38.24 -46.78 0.68
CA THR A 3 -38.69 -45.38 0.71
C THR A 3 -38.56 -44.76 -0.68
N LYS A 4 -39.71 -44.31 -1.17
CA LYS A 4 -40.00 -43.76 -2.48
C LYS A 4 -39.15 -42.50 -2.81
N LEU A 5 -38.50 -42.52 -3.96
CA LEU A 5 -38.02 -41.33 -4.68
C LEU A 5 -39.21 -40.59 -5.29
N GLY A 6 -39.52 -39.39 -4.82
CA GLY A 6 -40.49 -38.48 -5.40
C GLY A 6 -39.90 -37.73 -6.59
N ASN A 7 -40.54 -37.81 -7.75
CA ASN A 7 -40.26 -37.05 -8.96
C ASN A 7 -40.46 -35.54 -8.72
N PRO A 8 -39.53 -34.65 -9.18
CA PRO A 8 -39.77 -33.21 -9.16
C PRO A 8 -40.68 -32.85 -10.34
N THR A 9 -41.85 -32.31 -10.00
CA THR A 9 -42.87 -31.83 -10.93
C THR A 9 -42.36 -30.63 -11.74
N THR A 10 -42.44 -30.73 -13.05
CA THR A 10 -42.10 -29.74 -14.07
C THR A 10 -42.91 -28.43 -14.04
N GLY A 11 -43.75 -28.24 -13.01
CA GLY A 11 -44.59 -27.05 -12.84
C GLY A 11 -43.93 -25.85 -12.17
N SER A 12 -42.75 -25.99 -11.49
CA SER A 12 -42.17 -24.92 -10.66
C SER A 12 -41.27 -23.97 -11.41
N VAL A 13 -40.65 -24.38 -12.51
CA VAL A 13 -39.66 -23.57 -13.26
C VAL A 13 -40.32 -22.37 -13.96
N TRP A 14 -41.52 -22.56 -14.51
CA TRP A 14 -42.27 -21.49 -15.18
C TRP A 14 -42.91 -20.51 -14.17
N GLY A 15 -43.23 -20.98 -12.98
CA GLY A 15 -43.73 -20.17 -11.87
C GLY A 15 -42.65 -19.22 -11.35
N ASP A 16 -41.45 -19.75 -11.10
CA ASP A 16 -40.31 -18.99 -10.66
C ASP A 16 -39.82 -17.98 -11.69
N LEU A 17 -39.83 -18.35 -12.97
CA LEU A 17 -39.46 -17.44 -14.06
C LEU A 17 -40.43 -16.24 -14.17
N ARG A 18 -41.76 -16.50 -14.05
CA ARG A 18 -42.81 -15.46 -14.00
C ARG A 18 -42.66 -14.54 -12.80
N LEU A 19 -42.33 -15.08 -11.63
CA LEU A 19 -42.10 -14.30 -10.42
C LEU A 19 -40.84 -13.44 -10.52
N ARG A 20 -39.75 -13.98 -11.08
CA ARG A 20 -38.53 -13.22 -11.34
C ARG A 20 -38.74 -12.11 -12.37
N ILE A 21 -39.48 -12.39 -13.46
CA ILE A 21 -39.83 -11.37 -14.47
C ILE A 21 -40.72 -10.29 -13.83
N ARG A 22 -41.71 -10.67 -13.01
CA ARG A 22 -42.59 -9.72 -12.35
C ARG A 22 -41.89 -8.89 -11.28
N GLN A 23 -40.93 -9.45 -10.56
CA GLN A 23 -40.06 -8.70 -9.64
C GLN A 23 -39.05 -7.79 -10.37
N GLN A 24 -38.56 -8.15 -11.55
CA GLN A 24 -37.76 -7.26 -12.40
C GLN A 24 -38.60 -6.12 -12.99
N TRP A 25 -39.87 -6.37 -13.37
CA TRP A 25 -40.79 -5.35 -13.89
C TRP A 25 -41.27 -4.37 -12.80
N SER A 26 -41.47 -4.83 -11.57
CA SER A 26 -41.81 -3.93 -10.46
C SER A 26 -40.66 -3.05 -10.00
N ARG A 27 -39.42 -3.39 -10.35
CA ARG A 27 -38.21 -2.57 -10.16
C ARG A 27 -37.91 -1.65 -11.35
N ALA A 28 -38.69 -1.71 -12.43
CA ALA A 28 -38.54 -0.81 -13.59
C ALA A 28 -38.96 0.61 -13.20
N ASP A 29 -38.03 1.53 -13.31
CA ASP A 29 -38.17 2.94 -12.93
C ASP A 29 -39.10 3.64 -13.93
N HIS A 30 -40.44 3.58 -13.72
CA HIS A 30 -41.47 4.16 -14.57
C HIS A 30 -41.25 5.64 -14.95
N PRO A 31 -40.71 6.55 -14.11
CA PRO A 31 -40.41 7.91 -14.50
C PRO A 31 -39.25 8.04 -15.49
N GLY A 32 -38.27 7.12 -15.47
CA GLY A 32 -37.16 7.11 -16.44
C GLY A 32 -37.61 6.75 -17.86
N TRP A 33 -38.47 5.75 -17.99
CA TRP A 33 -39.02 5.32 -19.26
C TRP A 33 -39.89 6.40 -19.91
N ARG A 34 -40.72 7.11 -19.14
CA ARG A 34 -41.53 8.25 -19.65
C ARG A 34 -40.65 9.35 -20.24
N ARG A 35 -39.54 9.71 -19.60
CA ARG A 35 -38.62 10.73 -20.11
C ARG A 35 -37.82 10.25 -21.32
N PHE A 36 -37.50 8.97 -21.38
CA PHE A 36 -36.87 8.36 -22.56
C PHE A 36 -37.77 8.46 -23.77
N TYR A 37 -39.05 8.08 -23.64
CA TYR A 37 -40.02 8.22 -24.74
C TYR A 37 -40.28 9.67 -25.10
N LEU A 38 -40.35 10.60 -24.16
CA LEU A 38 -40.44 12.03 -24.42
C LEU A 38 -39.22 12.57 -25.17
N GLY A 39 -38.03 12.09 -24.83
CA GLY A 39 -36.79 12.44 -25.55
C GLY A 39 -36.79 11.92 -26.99
N LEU A 40 -37.17 10.63 -27.16
CA LEU A 40 -37.27 10.01 -28.48
C LEU A 40 -38.32 10.73 -29.37
N LEU A 41 -39.49 11.05 -28.79
CA LEU A 41 -40.55 11.78 -29.47
C LEU A 41 -40.11 13.22 -29.82
N GLY A 42 -39.37 13.89 -28.91
CA GLY A 42 -38.77 15.20 -29.16
C GLY A 42 -37.77 15.20 -30.31
N LEU A 43 -36.88 14.20 -30.36
CA LEU A 43 -35.91 13.99 -31.45
C LEU A 43 -36.62 13.68 -32.78
N GLY A 44 -37.64 12.81 -32.75
CA GLY A 44 -38.48 12.51 -33.92
C GLY A 44 -39.16 13.76 -34.47
N MET A 45 -39.74 14.58 -33.59
CA MET A 45 -40.38 15.83 -33.98
C MET A 45 -39.38 16.87 -34.52
N ALA A 46 -38.17 16.95 -33.94
CA ALA A 46 -37.10 17.78 -34.47
C ALA A 46 -36.64 17.34 -35.85
N PHE A 47 -36.56 16.03 -36.10
CA PHE A 47 -36.24 15.46 -37.40
C PHE A 47 -37.31 15.79 -38.45
N PHE A 48 -38.59 15.64 -38.11
CA PHE A 48 -39.69 16.02 -39.01
C PHE A 48 -39.74 17.53 -39.33
N LEU A 49 -39.46 18.38 -38.32
CA LEU A 49 -39.34 19.84 -38.54
C LEU A 49 -38.16 20.18 -39.44
N ALA A 50 -37.06 19.47 -39.38
CA ALA A 50 -35.92 19.65 -40.27
C ALA A 50 -36.26 19.26 -41.69
N LEU A 51 -36.92 18.11 -41.92
CA LEU A 51 -37.41 17.71 -43.24
C LEU A 51 -38.47 18.69 -43.79
N TYR A 52 -39.37 19.17 -42.94
CA TYR A 52 -40.36 20.17 -43.33
C TYR A 52 -39.72 21.51 -43.73
N SER A 53 -38.63 21.89 -43.06
CA SER A 53 -37.84 23.08 -43.42
C SER A 53 -37.27 22.96 -44.84
N THR A 54 -36.75 21.80 -45.26
CA THR A 54 -36.23 21.58 -46.62
C THR A 54 -37.37 21.66 -47.67
N ALA A 55 -38.52 21.06 -47.37
CA ALA A 55 -39.69 21.15 -48.29
C ALA A 55 -40.20 22.57 -48.43
N LEU A 56 -40.18 23.40 -47.39
CA LEU A 56 -40.56 24.82 -47.46
C LEU A 56 -39.56 25.66 -48.25
N THR A 57 -38.27 25.34 -48.24
CA THR A 57 -37.25 25.99 -49.08
C THR A 57 -37.49 25.69 -50.57
N GLU A 58 -37.81 24.45 -50.91
CA GLU A 58 -38.16 24.06 -52.26
C GLU A 58 -39.46 24.74 -52.75
N ALA A 59 -40.44 25.00 -51.86
CA ALA A 59 -41.66 25.70 -52.11
C ALA A 59 -41.52 27.24 -52.16
N GLY A 60 -40.28 27.78 -52.05
CA GLY A 60 -40.02 29.24 -52.15
C GLY A 60 -40.37 30.03 -50.86
N ARG A 61 -40.83 29.41 -49.81
CA ARG A 61 -41.25 30.06 -48.55
C ARG A 61 -40.06 30.16 -47.52
N VAL A 62 -39.05 30.97 -47.87
CA VAL A 62 -37.77 31.05 -47.11
C VAL A 62 -37.96 31.46 -45.64
N ALA A 63 -38.86 32.42 -45.34
CA ALA A 63 -39.08 32.84 -43.95
C ALA A 63 -39.69 31.74 -43.12
N ALA A 64 -40.60 30.93 -43.59
CA ALA A 64 -41.19 29.80 -42.89
C ALA A 64 -40.15 28.65 -42.71
N ALA A 65 -39.31 28.46 -43.72
CA ALA A 65 -38.23 27.47 -43.64
C ALA A 65 -37.21 27.80 -42.54
N VAL A 66 -36.82 29.07 -42.38
CA VAL A 66 -35.91 29.53 -41.33
C VAL A 66 -36.52 29.30 -39.92
N TRP A 67 -37.80 29.59 -39.73
CA TRP A 67 -38.48 29.34 -38.48
C TRP A 67 -38.61 27.84 -38.14
N ALA A 68 -38.88 27.02 -39.15
CA ALA A 68 -38.90 25.56 -38.96
C ALA A 68 -37.52 24.99 -38.61
N ALA A 69 -36.45 25.44 -39.25
CA ALA A 69 -35.08 25.06 -38.94
C ALA A 69 -34.67 25.52 -37.54
N ALA A 70 -34.97 26.76 -37.16
CA ALA A 70 -34.67 27.28 -35.82
C ALA A 70 -35.42 26.54 -34.73
N SER A 71 -36.70 26.18 -34.94
CA SER A 71 -37.48 25.40 -33.99
C SER A 71 -36.97 23.95 -33.86
N SER A 72 -36.49 23.31 -34.93
CA SER A 72 -35.83 22.01 -34.91
C SER A 72 -34.56 22.03 -34.10
N LEU A 73 -33.69 23.02 -34.30
CA LEU A 73 -32.45 23.19 -33.53
C LEU A 73 -32.72 23.47 -32.06
N LEU A 74 -33.71 24.32 -31.74
CA LEU A 74 -34.09 24.61 -30.36
C LEU A 74 -34.61 23.37 -29.66
N LEU A 75 -35.45 22.57 -30.32
CA LEU A 75 -35.98 21.32 -29.74
C LEU A 75 -34.87 20.29 -29.50
N THR A 76 -33.96 20.13 -30.45
CA THR A 76 -32.78 19.28 -30.32
C THR A 76 -31.90 19.73 -29.16
N ALA A 77 -31.65 21.02 -29.01
CA ALA A 77 -30.87 21.58 -27.90
C ALA A 77 -31.54 21.33 -26.53
N ILE A 78 -32.88 21.49 -26.43
CA ILE A 78 -33.65 21.21 -25.21
C ILE A 78 -33.52 19.73 -24.83
N VAL A 79 -33.66 18.81 -25.78
CA VAL A 79 -33.50 17.38 -25.55
C VAL A 79 -32.07 17.06 -25.11
N ALA A 80 -31.05 17.60 -25.78
CA ALA A 80 -29.65 17.40 -25.46
C ALA A 80 -29.28 17.89 -24.04
N VAL A 81 -29.79 19.04 -23.63
CA VAL A 81 -29.44 19.66 -22.33
C VAL A 81 -30.27 19.10 -21.18
N LYS A 82 -31.57 18.81 -21.38
CA LYS A 82 -32.47 18.39 -20.29
C LYS A 82 -32.71 16.89 -20.19
N VAL A 83 -32.79 16.18 -21.31
CA VAL A 83 -33.17 14.77 -21.35
C VAL A 83 -31.95 13.86 -21.33
N VAL A 84 -30.94 14.16 -22.14
CA VAL A 84 -29.74 13.32 -22.25
C VAL A 84 -28.98 13.21 -20.91
N PRO A 85 -28.67 14.31 -20.18
CA PRO A 85 -27.94 14.20 -18.90
C PRO A 85 -28.75 13.48 -17.83
N TYR A 86 -30.08 13.62 -17.84
CA TYR A 86 -30.96 12.94 -16.90
C TYR A 86 -31.01 11.42 -17.15
N LEU A 87 -31.11 11.01 -18.42
CA LEU A 87 -31.07 9.59 -18.80
C LEU A 87 -29.68 8.99 -18.58
N ALA A 88 -28.64 9.73 -18.90
CA ALA A 88 -27.27 9.30 -18.68
C ALA A 88 -26.94 9.06 -17.19
N ARG A 89 -27.58 9.81 -16.27
CA ARG A 89 -27.39 9.65 -14.82
C ARG A 89 -28.20 8.51 -14.19
N ARG A 90 -29.23 7.97 -14.86
CA ARG A 90 -30.16 6.97 -14.28
C ARG A 90 -30.18 5.61 -14.96
N THR A 91 -29.54 5.44 -16.08
CA THR A 91 -29.48 4.13 -16.73
C THR A 91 -28.50 3.20 -16.01
N ALA A 92 -28.68 1.89 -16.19
CA ALA A 92 -27.75 0.86 -15.73
C ALA A 92 -26.28 1.10 -16.16
N LEU A 93 -26.05 2.09 -17.04
CA LEU A 93 -24.75 2.71 -17.29
C LEU A 93 -24.08 3.27 -16.02
N GLU A 94 -24.82 3.64 -14.96
CA GLU A 94 -24.19 4.05 -13.70
C GLU A 94 -23.49 2.90 -12.96
N ARG A 95 -23.95 1.68 -13.12
CA ARG A 95 -23.23 0.47 -12.68
C ARG A 95 -22.07 0.09 -13.62
N TRP A 96 -22.09 0.61 -14.86
CA TRP A 96 -21.04 0.48 -15.86
C TRP A 96 -20.13 1.72 -15.94
N MET A 97 -20.62 2.87 -15.50
CA MET A 97 -19.81 4.07 -15.27
C MET A 97 -19.13 3.96 -13.88
N ILE A 98 -18.22 3.05 -13.75
CA ILE A 98 -17.02 3.21 -12.97
C ILE A 98 -16.62 4.67 -13.17
N LYS A 99 -16.35 5.44 -12.10
CA LYS A 99 -15.90 6.84 -12.18
C LYS A 99 -14.65 6.90 -13.08
N ILE A 100 -14.86 7.03 -14.37
CA ILE A 100 -13.78 7.14 -15.36
C ILE A 100 -13.42 8.61 -15.42
N GLU A 101 -12.21 8.94 -15.03
CA GLU A 101 -11.63 10.25 -15.21
C GLU A 101 -11.04 10.33 -16.62
N TYR A 102 -11.31 11.44 -17.32
CA TYR A 102 -10.80 11.72 -18.65
C TYR A 102 -9.77 12.84 -18.54
N GLU A 103 -8.57 12.59 -19.02
CA GLU A 103 -7.53 13.60 -19.16
C GLU A 103 -7.15 13.71 -20.65
N PHE A 104 -7.21 14.92 -21.18
CA PHE A 104 -6.68 15.20 -22.52
C PHE A 104 -5.15 15.15 -22.47
N THR A 105 -4.57 14.41 -23.39
CA THR A 105 -3.14 14.36 -23.57
C THR A 105 -2.65 15.54 -24.39
N ARG A 106 -1.34 15.81 -24.41
CA ARG A 106 -0.76 16.83 -25.29
C ARG A 106 -1.00 16.49 -26.77
N GLU A 107 -0.88 15.21 -27.10
CA GLU A 107 -1.12 14.64 -28.41
C GLU A 107 -2.59 14.82 -28.81
N GLY A 108 -3.52 14.65 -27.88
CA GLY A 108 -4.93 14.90 -28.09
C GLY A 108 -5.26 16.37 -28.35
N ALA A 109 -4.62 17.27 -27.63
CA ALA A 109 -4.78 18.72 -27.85
C ALA A 109 -4.27 19.15 -29.23
N LEU A 110 -3.09 18.63 -29.66
CA LEU A 110 -2.56 18.88 -31.00
C LEU A 110 -3.52 18.35 -32.09
N TYR A 111 -4.04 17.13 -31.87
CA TYR A 111 -4.99 16.52 -32.80
C TYR A 111 -6.28 17.37 -32.95
N LEU A 112 -6.83 17.90 -31.86
CA LEU A 112 -7.97 18.81 -31.89
C LEU A 112 -7.65 20.11 -32.62
N ALA A 113 -6.44 20.66 -32.49
CA ALA A 113 -6.00 21.83 -33.21
C ALA A 113 -5.93 21.58 -34.73
N ILE A 114 -5.45 20.39 -35.14
CA ILE A 114 -5.45 19.96 -36.54
C ILE A 114 -6.90 19.87 -37.09
N ILE A 115 -7.80 19.24 -36.32
CA ILE A 115 -9.23 19.18 -36.71
C ILE A 115 -9.81 20.56 -36.88
N ALA A 116 -9.54 21.48 -35.95
CA ALA A 116 -10.05 22.88 -36.06
C ALA A 116 -9.51 23.56 -37.30
N LEU A 117 -8.24 23.41 -37.63
CA LEU A 117 -7.61 23.96 -38.82
C LEU A 117 -8.26 23.41 -40.10
N ILE A 118 -8.44 22.08 -40.20
CA ILE A 118 -9.06 21.43 -41.34
C ILE A 118 -10.52 21.84 -41.46
N THR A 119 -11.24 22.01 -40.34
CA THR A 119 -12.61 22.48 -40.31
C THR A 119 -12.72 23.87 -40.95
N VAL A 120 -11.88 24.82 -40.56
CA VAL A 120 -11.84 26.16 -41.11
C VAL A 120 -11.52 26.10 -42.61
N ALA A 121 -10.54 25.30 -43.01
CA ALA A 121 -10.18 25.15 -44.43
C ALA A 121 -11.31 24.52 -45.23
N ALA A 122 -12.01 23.51 -44.74
CA ALA A 122 -13.13 22.84 -45.39
C ALA A 122 -14.30 23.79 -45.60
N LEU A 123 -14.64 24.58 -44.58
CA LEU A 123 -15.73 25.56 -44.65
C LEU A 123 -15.40 26.70 -45.59
N ASN A 124 -14.15 27.14 -45.67
CA ASN A 124 -13.72 28.23 -46.52
C ASN A 124 -13.64 27.83 -48.00
N THR A 125 -13.20 26.61 -48.29
CA THR A 125 -12.98 26.13 -49.68
C THR A 125 -14.15 25.38 -50.26
N GLY A 126 -15.07 24.86 -49.42
CA GLY A 126 -16.20 24.01 -49.87
C GLY A 126 -15.77 22.69 -50.51
N ASN A 127 -14.52 22.28 -50.30
CA ASN A 127 -13.94 21.07 -50.94
C ASN A 127 -14.42 19.79 -50.26
N ASN A 128 -15.10 18.91 -50.98
CA ASN A 128 -15.61 17.64 -50.48
C ASN A 128 -14.52 16.72 -49.90
N LEU A 129 -13.30 16.77 -50.45
CA LEU A 129 -12.18 15.97 -49.92
C LEU A 129 -11.83 16.37 -48.49
N LEU A 130 -11.82 17.67 -48.17
CA LEU A 130 -11.54 18.15 -46.83
C LEU A 130 -12.65 17.73 -45.84
N PHE A 131 -13.91 17.68 -46.27
CA PHE A 131 -14.99 17.17 -45.42
C PHE A 131 -14.86 15.67 -45.16
N ILE A 132 -14.41 14.87 -46.10
CA ILE A 132 -14.14 13.43 -45.91
C ILE A 132 -13.00 13.25 -44.90
N ILE A 133 -11.90 14.00 -45.04
CA ILE A 133 -10.78 13.97 -44.10
C ILE A 133 -11.28 14.39 -42.70
N LEU A 134 -12.02 15.46 -42.58
CA LEU A 134 -12.59 15.93 -41.31
C LEU A 134 -13.47 14.86 -40.65
N ALA A 135 -14.38 14.25 -41.44
CA ALA A 135 -15.24 13.18 -40.95
C ALA A 135 -14.43 11.97 -40.44
N SER A 136 -13.36 11.60 -41.16
CA SER A 136 -12.46 10.49 -40.75
C SER A 136 -11.74 10.83 -39.45
N LEU A 137 -11.24 12.05 -39.26
CA LEU A 137 -10.57 12.49 -38.03
C LEU A 137 -11.55 12.52 -36.84
N LEU A 138 -12.77 12.98 -37.03
CA LEU A 138 -13.82 12.96 -36.01
C LEU A 138 -14.21 11.52 -35.64
N ALA A 139 -14.36 10.64 -36.64
CA ALA A 139 -14.65 9.24 -36.44
C ALA A 139 -13.55 8.57 -35.60
N ALA A 140 -12.26 8.89 -35.82
CA ALA A 140 -11.15 8.36 -35.05
C ALA A 140 -11.24 8.73 -33.55
N ILE A 141 -11.69 9.95 -33.20
CA ILE A 141 -11.92 10.35 -31.81
C ILE A 141 -13.03 9.50 -31.17
N LEU A 142 -14.17 9.33 -31.89
CA LEU A 142 -15.29 8.53 -31.39
C LEU A 142 -14.90 7.08 -31.17
N VAL A 143 -14.22 6.47 -32.15
CA VAL A 143 -13.71 5.10 -32.04
C VAL A 143 -12.71 4.98 -30.90
N SER A 144 -11.79 5.94 -30.77
CA SER A 144 -10.84 5.99 -29.65
C SER A 144 -11.55 6.04 -28.31
N GLY A 145 -12.61 6.84 -28.19
CA GLY A 145 -13.42 6.95 -26.99
C GLY A 145 -14.07 5.61 -26.60
N ILE A 146 -14.63 4.88 -27.54
CA ILE A 146 -15.30 3.60 -27.33
C ILE A 146 -14.27 2.50 -26.99
N LEU A 147 -13.23 2.36 -27.79
CA LEU A 147 -12.20 1.33 -27.59
C LEU A 147 -11.48 1.48 -26.26
N SER A 148 -11.13 2.70 -25.89
CA SER A 148 -10.50 3.00 -24.60
C SER A 148 -11.38 2.58 -23.41
N GLN A 149 -12.71 2.69 -23.54
CA GLN A 149 -13.63 2.22 -22.49
C GLN A 149 -13.71 0.70 -22.42
N ILE A 150 -13.75 0.04 -23.57
CA ILE A 150 -13.74 -1.43 -23.65
C ILE A 150 -12.44 -1.98 -23.02
N VAL A 151 -11.30 -1.36 -23.31
CA VAL A 151 -10.00 -1.80 -22.79
C VAL A 151 -9.94 -1.77 -21.27
N LEU A 152 -10.48 -0.73 -20.62
CA LEU A 152 -10.45 -0.58 -19.16
C LEU A 152 -11.60 -1.28 -18.43
N SER A 153 -12.64 -1.73 -19.15
CA SER A 153 -13.76 -2.44 -18.52
C SER A 153 -13.35 -3.82 -18.01
N GLN A 154 -14.00 -4.31 -16.95
CA GLN A 154 -13.83 -5.67 -16.42
C GLN A 154 -12.36 -6.10 -16.19
N LEU A 155 -11.53 -5.17 -15.71
CA LEU A 155 -10.20 -5.45 -15.21
C LEU A 155 -10.27 -5.56 -13.69
N GLU A 156 -9.75 -6.66 -13.17
CA GLU A 156 -9.51 -6.86 -11.75
C GLU A 156 -8.01 -6.73 -11.44
N LEU A 157 -7.70 -6.12 -10.32
CA LEU A 157 -6.35 -5.93 -9.85
C LEU A 157 -6.19 -6.61 -8.50
N ASP A 158 -5.21 -7.47 -8.42
CA ASP A 158 -4.73 -8.08 -7.19
C ASP A 158 -3.28 -7.68 -6.95
N PHE A 159 -2.97 -7.25 -5.73
CA PHE A 159 -1.65 -6.80 -5.36
C PHE A 159 -1.23 -7.48 -4.05
N VAL A 160 -0.27 -8.38 -4.15
CA VAL A 160 0.20 -9.22 -3.04
C VAL A 160 1.57 -8.73 -2.59
N LEU A 161 1.66 -8.40 -1.31
CA LEU A 161 2.88 -8.02 -0.62
C LEU A 161 3.40 -9.20 0.21
N PRO A 162 4.70 -9.32 0.47
CA PRO A 162 5.25 -10.27 1.44
C PRO A 162 4.76 -9.95 2.86
N ASP A 163 4.73 -10.97 3.72
CA ASP A 163 4.28 -10.84 5.11
C ASP A 163 5.23 -9.95 5.94
N HIS A 164 6.53 -10.03 5.68
CA HIS A 164 7.55 -9.26 6.38
C HIS A 164 8.39 -8.45 5.38
N VAL A 165 8.47 -7.16 5.63
CA VAL A 165 9.18 -6.21 4.78
C VAL A 165 10.10 -5.36 5.63
N PHE A 166 11.36 -5.26 5.22
CA PHE A 166 12.39 -4.49 5.91
C PHE A 166 12.68 -3.18 5.17
N ALA A 167 12.99 -2.14 5.93
CA ALA A 167 13.42 -0.86 5.36
C ALA A 167 14.75 -1.01 4.62
N GLU A 168 14.95 -0.20 3.57
CA GLU A 168 16.17 -0.14 2.76
C GLU A 168 16.53 -1.43 2.01
N GLN A 169 15.72 -2.48 2.14
CA GLN A 169 15.89 -3.72 1.41
C GLN A 169 14.92 -3.80 0.23
N PRO A 170 15.39 -4.18 -0.97
CA PRO A 170 14.51 -4.42 -2.11
C PRO A 170 13.66 -5.65 -1.88
N MET A 171 12.35 -5.50 -2.06
CA MET A 171 11.42 -6.61 -2.02
C MET A 171 10.69 -6.76 -3.35
N ILE A 172 10.29 -7.99 -3.67
CA ILE A 172 9.51 -8.29 -4.87
C ILE A 172 8.04 -8.46 -4.47
N SER A 173 7.20 -7.54 -4.95
CA SER A 173 5.75 -7.64 -4.85
C SER A 173 5.14 -8.21 -6.13
N ARG A 174 3.96 -8.79 -6.03
CA ARG A 174 3.23 -9.38 -7.15
C ARG A 174 2.00 -8.55 -7.47
N LEU A 175 2.00 -7.94 -8.67
CA LEU A 175 0.84 -7.23 -9.21
C LEU A 175 0.20 -8.10 -10.30
N THR A 176 -1.00 -8.59 -10.07
CA THR A 176 -1.76 -9.40 -11.03
C THR A 176 -2.93 -8.61 -11.58
N LEU A 177 -2.98 -8.47 -12.91
CA LEU A 177 -4.10 -7.88 -13.63
C LEU A 177 -4.87 -8.98 -14.37
N SER A 178 -6.13 -9.16 -14.02
CA SER A 178 -7.03 -10.15 -14.62
C SER A 178 -8.01 -9.47 -15.56
N ASN A 179 -8.08 -9.95 -16.79
CA ASN A 179 -9.05 -9.49 -17.79
C ASN A 179 -10.23 -10.47 -17.85
N LEU A 180 -11.36 -10.10 -17.29
CA LEU A 180 -12.58 -10.91 -17.25
C LEU A 180 -13.40 -10.84 -18.54
N LYS A 181 -13.01 -10.01 -19.52
CA LYS A 181 -13.72 -9.85 -20.80
C LYS A 181 -13.71 -11.13 -21.59
N TRP A 182 -14.85 -11.45 -22.16
CA TRP A 182 -15.01 -12.68 -22.94
C TRP A 182 -14.33 -12.63 -24.32
N LEU A 183 -14.32 -11.48 -24.99
CA LEU A 183 -13.89 -11.36 -26.39
C LEU A 183 -12.69 -10.41 -26.56
N PHE A 184 -12.62 -9.32 -25.79
CA PHE A 184 -11.67 -8.25 -26.03
C PHE A 184 -10.46 -8.30 -25.11
N PRO A 185 -9.23 -8.28 -25.66
CA PRO A 185 -8.02 -8.07 -24.87
C PRO A 185 -7.94 -6.63 -24.34
N SER A 186 -7.04 -6.39 -23.38
CA SER A 186 -6.70 -5.07 -22.90
C SER A 186 -5.29 -4.69 -23.34
N PHE A 187 -5.13 -3.42 -23.75
CA PHE A 187 -3.86 -2.90 -24.27
C PHE A 187 -3.42 -1.68 -23.48
N SER A 188 -2.10 -1.51 -23.34
CA SER A 188 -1.49 -0.29 -22.81
C SER A 188 -2.05 0.13 -21.45
N VAL A 189 -2.14 -0.82 -20.52
CA VAL A 189 -2.66 -0.59 -19.17
C VAL A 189 -1.53 -0.16 -18.26
N ALA A 190 -1.70 0.95 -17.56
CA ALA A 190 -0.79 1.44 -16.53
C ALA A 190 -1.49 1.49 -15.19
N VAL A 191 -0.86 0.91 -14.17
CA VAL A 191 -1.32 0.90 -12.78
C VAL A 191 -0.45 1.84 -11.98
N SER A 192 -1.04 2.75 -11.25
CA SER A 192 -0.37 3.69 -10.34
C SER A 192 -1.07 3.76 -9.01
N ALA A 193 -0.39 4.24 -7.99
CA ALA A 193 -1.02 4.54 -6.72
C ALA A 193 -2.12 5.59 -6.89
N ARG A 194 -3.24 5.42 -6.17
CA ARG A 194 -4.27 6.43 -6.08
C ARG A 194 -3.77 7.57 -5.18
N ASP A 195 -3.62 8.77 -5.73
CA ASP A 195 -3.38 9.99 -4.94
C ASP A 195 -4.69 10.39 -4.25
N ALA A 196 -4.84 10.03 -3.00
CA ALA A 196 -6.09 10.21 -2.24
C ALA A 196 -6.56 11.67 -2.14
N ASP A 197 -5.72 12.68 -2.40
CA ASP A 197 -6.13 14.08 -2.23
C ASP A 197 -5.25 15.11 -2.95
N ARG A 198 -5.15 15.02 -4.27
CA ARG A 198 -4.53 16.10 -5.05
C ARG A 198 -5.23 17.46 -4.83
N LYS A 199 -6.52 17.47 -4.47
CA LYS A 199 -7.31 18.69 -4.20
C LYS A 199 -7.19 19.20 -2.76
N LYS A 200 -7.05 18.34 -1.75
CA LYS A 200 -6.82 18.74 -0.34
C LYS A 200 -5.36 19.11 -0.06
N ARG A 201 -4.43 18.61 -0.89
CA ARG A 201 -2.99 18.78 -0.75
C ARG A 201 -2.45 20.21 -0.92
N LYS A 202 -3.24 21.12 -1.53
CA LYS A 202 -2.89 22.56 -1.60
C LYS A 202 -3.05 23.31 -0.28
N LYS A 203 -3.67 22.69 0.75
CA LYS A 203 -3.98 23.35 2.03
C LYS A 203 -3.27 22.77 3.26
N SER A 204 -2.59 21.64 3.17
CA SER A 204 -1.94 21.00 4.33
C SER A 204 -0.43 20.89 4.11
N LEU A 205 0.35 21.56 4.97
CA LEU A 205 1.80 21.41 5.08
C LEU A 205 2.22 20.09 5.77
N GLY A 206 1.30 19.12 5.91
CA GLY A 206 1.56 17.84 6.58
C GLY A 206 2.41 16.87 5.75
N ALA A 207 3.14 16.01 6.44
CA ALA A 207 3.96 14.96 5.86
C ALA A 207 3.16 14.12 4.85
N ARG A 208 3.78 13.76 3.73
CA ARG A 208 3.17 12.90 2.70
C ARG A 208 2.80 11.56 3.31
N PRO A 209 1.56 11.04 3.13
CA PRO A 209 1.28 9.66 3.47
C PRO A 209 2.26 8.78 2.69
N ARG A 210 2.92 7.88 3.38
CA ARG A 210 3.88 6.94 2.78
C ARG A 210 3.09 5.97 1.93
N GLN A 211 3.23 6.06 0.62
CA GLN A 211 2.58 5.16 -0.35
C GLN A 211 3.43 3.92 -0.56
N ILE A 212 2.77 2.80 -0.88
CA ILE A 212 3.44 1.53 -1.14
C ILE A 212 4.04 1.53 -2.55
N LEU A 213 3.26 1.98 -3.56
CA LEU A 213 3.69 2.03 -4.96
C LEU A 213 4.10 3.47 -5.33
N GLU A 214 5.37 3.69 -5.64
CA GLU A 214 5.88 5.02 -5.98
C GLU A 214 5.78 5.37 -7.47
N GLY A 215 5.79 4.39 -8.36
CA GLY A 215 5.79 4.56 -9.81
C GLY A 215 4.66 3.82 -10.52
N PRO A 216 4.36 4.19 -11.78
CA PRO A 216 3.39 3.47 -12.59
C PRO A 216 4.01 2.14 -13.10
N VAL A 217 3.26 1.06 -12.93
CA VAL A 217 3.56 -0.25 -13.51
C VAL A 217 2.84 -0.36 -14.84
N TYR A 218 3.56 -0.65 -15.91
CA TYR A 218 3.02 -0.71 -17.26
C TYR A 218 2.87 -2.15 -17.75
N VAL A 219 1.66 -2.50 -18.20
CA VAL A 219 1.34 -3.80 -18.80
C VAL A 219 0.89 -3.58 -20.24
N PRO A 220 1.68 -3.99 -21.24
CA PRO A 220 1.40 -3.69 -22.64
C PRO A 220 0.18 -4.44 -23.18
N TYR A 221 -0.04 -5.68 -22.75
CA TYR A 221 -1.08 -6.56 -23.28
C TYR A 221 -1.59 -7.55 -22.23
N ILE A 222 -2.91 -7.68 -22.16
CA ILE A 222 -3.59 -8.67 -21.30
C ILE A 222 -4.60 -9.41 -22.17
N PRO A 223 -4.42 -10.73 -22.43
CA PRO A 223 -5.35 -11.51 -23.23
C PRO A 223 -6.76 -11.53 -22.63
N HIS A 224 -7.76 -11.85 -23.44
CA HIS A 224 -9.11 -12.09 -22.94
C HIS A 224 -9.14 -13.32 -22.02
N ARG A 225 -9.97 -13.29 -20.98
CA ARG A 225 -10.10 -14.37 -19.98
C ARG A 225 -8.76 -14.85 -19.40
N SER A 226 -7.81 -13.98 -19.27
CA SER A 226 -6.47 -14.30 -18.78
C SER A 226 -5.98 -13.27 -17.78
N SER A 227 -4.95 -13.64 -17.03
CA SER A 227 -4.27 -12.76 -16.09
C SER A 227 -2.80 -12.61 -16.48
N VAL A 228 -2.25 -11.44 -16.18
CA VAL A 228 -0.83 -11.15 -16.35
C VAL A 228 -0.30 -10.69 -15.01
N THR A 229 0.76 -11.35 -14.54
CA THR A 229 1.45 -11.03 -13.30
C THR A 229 2.73 -10.28 -13.61
N GLN A 230 2.91 -9.14 -12.99
CA GLN A 230 4.14 -8.36 -13.01
C GLN A 230 4.81 -8.41 -11.65
N HIS A 231 6.11 -8.65 -11.63
CA HIS A 231 6.93 -8.53 -10.44
C HIS A 231 7.42 -7.08 -10.33
N VAL A 232 7.09 -6.45 -9.22
CA VAL A 232 7.44 -5.06 -8.97
C VAL A 232 8.40 -5.03 -7.81
N GLU A 233 9.59 -4.53 -8.06
CA GLU A 233 10.58 -4.29 -7.02
C GLU A 233 10.25 -2.98 -6.31
N ILE A 234 10.15 -3.05 -4.99
CA ILE A 234 9.82 -1.91 -4.14
C ILE A 234 10.84 -1.86 -3.01
N THR A 235 11.37 -0.66 -2.75
CA THR A 235 12.26 -0.40 -1.61
C THR A 235 11.65 0.68 -0.75
N PHE A 236 11.46 0.39 0.53
CA PHE A 236 10.95 1.38 1.48
C PHE A 236 12.11 2.10 2.16
N PRO A 237 12.20 3.44 2.06
CA PRO A 237 13.33 4.19 2.59
C PRO A 237 13.35 4.33 4.11
N ARG A 238 12.26 3.99 4.80
CA ARG A 238 12.14 4.09 6.25
C ARG A 238 11.18 3.06 6.81
N ARG A 239 11.39 2.64 8.05
CA ARG A 239 10.47 1.80 8.80
C ARG A 239 9.14 2.51 9.08
N GLY A 240 8.13 1.74 9.45
CA GLY A 240 6.84 2.25 9.90
C GLY A 240 5.67 1.82 9.04
N ARG A 241 4.51 2.41 9.29
CA ARG A 241 3.28 2.04 8.59
C ARG A 241 3.15 2.76 7.27
N TYR A 242 2.93 1.99 6.22
CA TYR A 242 2.61 2.47 4.87
C TYR A 242 1.19 2.07 4.52
N THR A 243 0.45 2.98 3.89
CA THR A 243 -0.94 2.76 3.51
C THR A 243 -1.16 3.09 2.05
N GLN A 244 -1.91 2.24 1.37
CA GLN A 244 -2.35 2.44 0.00
C GLN A 244 -3.87 2.43 -0.04
N GLU A 245 -4.50 3.56 -0.35
CA GLU A 245 -5.97 3.68 -0.35
C GLU A 245 -6.61 3.12 -1.62
N GLY A 246 -5.83 2.73 -2.59
CA GLY A 246 -6.28 2.15 -3.84
C GLY A 246 -5.31 2.37 -4.97
N PHE A 247 -5.68 1.84 -6.11
CA PHE A 247 -4.90 1.95 -7.34
C PHE A 247 -5.70 2.69 -8.41
N ARG A 248 -4.98 3.34 -9.30
CA ARG A 248 -5.53 3.94 -10.51
C ARG A 248 -5.04 3.15 -11.71
N VAL A 249 -5.98 2.51 -12.41
CA VAL A 249 -5.73 1.80 -13.66
C VAL A 249 -6.05 2.75 -14.79
N SER A 250 -5.11 2.98 -15.69
CA SER A 250 -5.26 3.93 -16.80
C SER A 250 -4.79 3.33 -18.12
N SER A 251 -5.35 3.82 -19.22
CA SER A 251 -4.91 3.46 -20.57
C SER A 251 -4.98 4.69 -21.48
N LYS A 252 -4.07 4.75 -22.45
CA LYS A 252 -4.03 5.73 -23.56
C LYS A 252 -4.40 5.12 -24.91
N PHE A 253 -4.79 3.84 -24.92
CA PHE A 253 -5.14 3.12 -26.15
C PHE A 253 -6.43 3.69 -26.79
N PRO A 254 -6.58 3.70 -28.15
CA PRO A 254 -5.59 3.27 -29.13
C PRO A 254 -4.61 4.36 -29.59
N PHE A 255 -5.02 5.61 -29.71
CA PHE A 255 -4.25 6.67 -30.38
C PHE A 255 -3.55 7.64 -29.41
N GLY A 256 -3.72 7.46 -28.12
CA GLY A 256 -3.12 8.34 -27.14
C GLY A 256 -3.79 9.71 -26.96
N PHE A 257 -4.91 10.00 -27.64
CA PHE A 257 -5.57 11.29 -27.55
C PHE A 257 -6.18 11.59 -26.18
N LEU A 258 -6.65 10.54 -25.52
CA LEU A 258 -7.30 10.59 -24.21
C LEU A 258 -6.65 9.56 -23.29
N ARG A 259 -6.30 9.99 -22.08
CA ARG A 259 -6.02 9.08 -21.00
C ARG A 259 -7.31 8.86 -20.23
N LYS A 260 -7.76 7.63 -20.19
CA LYS A 260 -8.84 7.23 -19.30
C LYS A 260 -8.27 6.54 -18.09
N SER A 261 -8.80 6.84 -16.91
CA SER A 261 -8.42 6.18 -15.68
C SER A 261 -9.64 5.71 -14.90
N HIS A 262 -9.46 4.58 -14.26
CA HIS A 262 -10.41 3.96 -13.36
C HIS A 262 -9.77 3.74 -12.01
N GLU A 263 -10.48 4.06 -10.93
CA GLU A 263 -10.02 3.84 -9.57
C GLU A 263 -10.50 2.48 -9.05
N VAL A 264 -9.55 1.68 -8.55
CA VAL A 264 -9.81 0.43 -7.85
C VAL A 264 -9.59 0.69 -6.35
N PRO A 265 -10.66 0.77 -5.54
CA PRO A 265 -10.55 1.06 -4.11
C PRO A 265 -10.14 -0.21 -3.34
N THR A 266 -8.86 -0.51 -3.35
CA THR A 266 -8.28 -1.63 -2.58
C THR A 266 -7.37 -1.05 -1.52
N LYS A 267 -7.87 -1.00 -0.28
CA LYS A 267 -7.08 -0.53 0.85
C LYS A 267 -6.09 -1.61 1.25
N GLN A 268 -4.82 -1.27 1.26
CA GLN A 268 -3.75 -2.11 1.76
C GLN A 268 -2.91 -1.35 2.77
N GLU A 269 -2.50 -2.05 3.81
CA GLU A 269 -1.61 -1.54 4.84
C GLU A 269 -0.46 -2.53 5.01
N ILE A 270 0.74 -2.01 5.14
CA ILE A 270 1.92 -2.80 5.43
C ILE A 270 2.74 -2.13 6.52
N LEU A 271 3.25 -2.93 7.43
CA LEU A 271 4.22 -2.50 8.42
C LEU A 271 5.62 -2.83 7.92
N VAL A 272 6.40 -1.81 7.66
CA VAL A 272 7.79 -1.92 7.25
C VAL A 272 8.66 -1.98 8.50
N LEU A 273 9.31 -3.10 8.70
CA LEU A 273 10.22 -3.38 9.82
C LEU A 273 11.53 -2.59 9.65
N PRO A 274 12.25 -2.29 10.72
CA PRO A 274 13.57 -1.67 10.61
C PRO A 274 14.54 -2.57 9.86
N ASN A 275 15.58 -1.99 9.28
CA ASN A 275 16.66 -2.76 8.64
C ASN A 275 17.40 -3.61 9.69
N VAL A 276 17.64 -4.87 9.35
CA VAL A 276 18.37 -5.83 10.20
C VAL A 276 19.76 -6.18 9.66
N GLN A 277 20.17 -5.55 8.55
CA GLN A 277 21.51 -5.77 8.02
C GLN A 277 22.55 -5.10 8.93
N PRO A 278 23.58 -5.83 9.35
CA PRO A 278 24.59 -5.31 10.25
C PRO A 278 25.39 -4.19 9.60
N THR A 279 25.63 -3.11 10.36
CA THR A 279 26.44 -1.96 9.99
C THR A 279 27.91 -2.13 10.45
N GLU A 280 28.81 -1.23 10.07
CA GLU A 280 30.18 -1.26 10.53
C GLU A 280 30.26 -1.17 12.05
N GLU A 281 29.47 -0.27 12.64
CA GLU A 281 29.41 -0.08 14.08
C GLU A 281 28.94 -1.36 14.82
N PHE A 282 28.08 -2.14 14.17
CA PHE A 282 27.60 -3.43 14.72
C PHE A 282 28.79 -4.41 14.92
N TYR A 283 29.65 -4.53 13.92
CA TYR A 283 30.82 -5.44 14.01
C TYR A 283 31.88 -4.97 15.02
N GLU A 284 31.96 -3.69 15.29
CA GLU A 284 32.85 -3.14 16.31
C GLU A 284 32.33 -3.37 17.74
N ILE A 285 31.01 -3.19 17.94
CA ILE A 285 30.39 -3.23 19.28
C ILE A 285 30.05 -4.67 19.72
N LEU A 286 29.67 -5.56 18.80
CA LEU A 286 29.23 -6.92 19.13
C LEU A 286 30.26 -7.75 19.92
N PRO A 287 31.55 -7.75 19.58
CA PRO A 287 32.56 -8.46 20.36
C PRO A 287 32.71 -7.94 21.82
N LEU A 288 32.52 -6.63 22.01
CA LEU A 288 32.57 -5.98 23.32
C LEU A 288 31.38 -6.41 24.17
N ILE A 289 30.18 -6.47 23.59
CA ILE A 289 28.98 -7.00 24.24
C ILE A 289 29.23 -8.47 24.67
N GLY A 290 29.78 -9.29 23.77
CA GLY A 290 30.08 -10.69 24.01
C GLY A 290 31.05 -10.87 25.21
N GLY A 291 32.11 -10.09 25.25
CA GLY A 291 33.09 -10.13 26.36
C GLY A 291 32.50 -9.74 27.71
N GLU A 292 31.70 -8.66 27.75
CA GLU A 292 31.02 -8.23 28.98
C GLU A 292 29.95 -9.24 29.42
N MET A 293 29.20 -9.81 28.49
CA MET A 293 28.22 -10.86 28.77
C MET A 293 28.90 -12.13 29.35
N GLU A 294 30.01 -12.59 28.77
CA GLU A 294 30.76 -13.70 29.30
C GLU A 294 31.30 -13.40 30.71
N SER A 295 31.80 -12.20 30.93
CA SER A 295 32.25 -11.76 32.25
C SER A 295 31.13 -11.78 33.29
N PHE A 296 29.92 -11.33 32.90
CA PHE A 296 28.74 -11.33 33.77
C PHE A 296 28.30 -12.74 34.19
N TYR A 297 28.35 -13.72 33.28
CA TYR A 297 27.95 -15.10 33.56
C TYR A 297 29.06 -15.93 34.17
N LYS A 298 30.31 -15.50 34.05
CA LYS A 298 31.46 -16.19 34.61
C LYS A 298 31.42 -16.22 36.14
N GLY A 299 31.60 -17.41 36.72
CA GLY A 299 31.69 -17.57 38.17
C GLY A 299 30.36 -17.66 38.94
N ARG A 300 29.21 -17.65 38.27
CA ARG A 300 27.86 -17.77 38.88
C ARG A 300 27.15 -19.08 38.58
N GLY A 301 27.77 -20.00 37.83
CA GLY A 301 27.16 -21.29 37.42
C GLY A 301 27.35 -22.42 38.46
N HIS A 302 26.54 -23.49 38.33
CA HIS A 302 26.63 -24.69 39.14
C HIS A 302 27.42 -25.80 38.44
N ASP A 303 27.59 -25.77 37.13
CA ASP A 303 28.40 -26.74 36.39
C ASP A 303 29.87 -26.37 36.36
N LEU A 304 30.69 -27.43 36.46
CA LEU A 304 32.13 -27.29 36.48
C LEU A 304 32.66 -26.89 35.09
N TYR A 305 33.04 -25.63 34.93
CA TYR A 305 33.67 -25.14 33.70
C TYR A 305 35.12 -25.57 33.59
N ALA A 306 35.89 -25.35 34.68
CA ALA A 306 37.28 -25.68 34.73
C ALA A 306 37.75 -25.85 36.20
N ILE A 307 38.86 -26.54 36.38
CA ILE A 307 39.59 -26.57 37.65
C ILE A 307 40.85 -25.76 37.41
N ARG A 308 40.96 -24.58 38.06
CA ARG A 308 42.13 -23.72 37.99
C ARG A 308 42.84 -23.56 39.32
N ASP A 309 44.00 -22.94 39.30
CA ASP A 309 44.71 -22.61 40.52
C ASP A 309 43.98 -21.53 41.33
N TYR A 310 44.04 -21.64 42.63
CA TYR A 310 43.47 -20.66 43.55
C TYR A 310 44.12 -19.30 43.34
N GLN A 311 43.29 -18.26 43.28
CA GLN A 311 43.72 -16.87 43.27
C GLN A 311 43.22 -16.13 44.51
N GLU A 312 43.97 -15.12 44.94
CA GLU A 312 43.61 -14.31 46.09
C GLU A 312 42.25 -13.62 45.84
N GLY A 313 41.25 -13.95 46.71
CA GLY A 313 39.87 -13.54 46.57
C GLY A 313 38.87 -14.64 46.19
N ASP A 314 39.35 -15.86 45.86
CA ASP A 314 38.45 -16.98 45.57
C ASP A 314 37.76 -17.47 46.85
N SER A 315 36.48 -17.84 46.77
CA SER A 315 35.71 -18.38 47.89
C SER A 315 36.17 -19.79 48.23
N ALA A 316 36.47 -20.04 49.50
CA ALA A 316 36.85 -21.36 50.01
C ALA A 316 35.78 -22.45 49.75
N ARG A 317 34.52 -22.07 49.49
CA ARG A 317 33.42 -22.99 49.14
C ARG A 317 33.61 -23.66 47.78
N HIS A 318 34.39 -23.07 46.91
CA HIS A 318 34.61 -23.55 45.55
C HIS A 318 35.91 -24.37 45.43
N VAL A 319 36.63 -24.58 46.48
CA VAL A 319 37.87 -25.42 46.50
C VAL A 319 37.52 -26.86 46.14
N ASP A 320 38.17 -27.40 45.12
CA ASP A 320 38.12 -28.84 44.80
C ASP A 320 39.18 -29.59 45.61
N TRP A 321 38.78 -30.13 46.76
CA TRP A 321 39.66 -30.85 47.63
C TRP A 321 40.28 -32.09 46.99
N LYS A 322 39.57 -32.72 46.03
CA LYS A 322 40.04 -33.88 45.29
C LYS A 322 41.13 -33.51 44.27
N ALA A 323 40.94 -32.44 43.53
CA ALA A 323 41.95 -31.94 42.61
C ALA A 323 43.14 -31.33 43.34
N THR A 324 42.93 -30.63 44.48
CA THR A 324 43.93 -30.06 45.34
C THR A 324 44.87 -31.18 45.90
N ALA A 325 44.27 -32.28 46.35
CA ALA A 325 45.07 -33.44 46.90
C ALA A 325 45.93 -34.10 45.82
N LYS A 326 45.47 -34.10 44.54
CA LYS A 326 46.24 -34.67 43.42
C LYS A 326 47.33 -33.73 42.91
N ALA A 327 47.08 -32.45 42.92
CA ALA A 327 47.94 -31.42 42.29
C ALA A 327 48.97 -30.84 43.33
N GLN A 328 48.83 -31.13 44.62
CA GLN A 328 49.60 -30.51 45.72
C GLN A 328 49.57 -28.97 45.72
N ALA A 329 48.56 -28.39 45.03
CA ALA A 329 48.29 -26.96 44.97
C ALA A 329 46.77 -26.74 45.08
N VAL A 330 46.39 -25.67 45.78
CA VAL A 330 44.94 -25.39 45.97
C VAL A 330 44.29 -25.16 44.63
N LYS A 331 43.31 -26.00 44.30
CA LYS A 331 42.52 -25.93 43.07
C LYS A 331 41.12 -25.51 43.40
N VAL A 332 40.57 -24.62 42.55
CA VAL A 332 39.22 -24.07 42.66
C VAL A 332 38.40 -24.51 41.47
N ARG A 333 37.15 -24.90 41.74
CA ARG A 333 36.15 -25.17 40.72
C ARG A 333 35.62 -23.87 40.18
N GLU A 334 35.78 -23.67 38.90
CA GLU A 334 35.12 -22.61 38.17
C GLU A 334 33.85 -23.20 37.54
N PHE A 335 32.70 -22.63 37.89
CA PHE A 335 31.42 -23.12 37.43
C PHE A 335 30.96 -22.32 36.26
N THR A 336 30.42 -23.00 35.25
CA THR A 336 29.65 -22.36 34.17
C THR A 336 28.19 -22.32 34.57
N ARG A 337 27.51 -21.27 34.26
CA ARG A 337 26.06 -21.22 34.36
C ARG A 337 25.52 -21.93 33.12
N GLU A 338 24.99 -23.15 33.29
CA GLU A 338 24.16 -23.82 32.27
C GLU A 338 22.80 -23.15 32.10
N ASP A 339 22.51 -22.17 32.93
CA ASP A 339 21.34 -21.34 32.74
C ASP A 339 21.47 -20.59 31.40
N GLU A 340 20.47 -20.81 30.55
CA GLU A 340 20.15 -20.07 29.36
C GLU A 340 20.62 -18.63 29.48
N ARG A 341 21.51 -18.20 28.59
CA ARG A 341 22.09 -16.85 28.57
C ARG A 341 20.93 -15.85 28.37
N ARG A 342 20.35 -15.41 29.48
CA ARG A 342 19.20 -14.51 29.50
C ARG A 342 19.68 -13.10 29.27
N LEU A 343 19.32 -12.52 28.13
CA LEU A 343 19.64 -11.15 27.82
C LEU A 343 18.38 -10.29 27.75
N ARG A 344 18.52 -9.05 28.16
CA ARG A 344 17.48 -8.04 28.02
C ARG A 344 17.99 -6.93 27.11
N LEU A 345 17.33 -6.77 25.97
CA LEU A 345 17.58 -5.69 25.03
C LEU A 345 16.66 -4.52 25.35
N VAL A 346 17.22 -3.36 25.64
CA VAL A 346 16.49 -2.18 26.06
C VAL A 346 16.76 -1.02 25.10
N LEU A 347 15.70 -0.43 24.58
CA LEU A 347 15.77 0.81 23.83
C LEU A 347 15.04 1.92 24.59
N ASP A 348 15.80 2.88 25.11
CA ASP A 348 15.26 4.09 25.71
C ASP A 348 14.86 5.09 24.61
N THR A 349 13.56 5.41 24.53
CA THR A 349 13.03 6.28 23.48
C THR A 349 13.15 7.77 23.78
N ARG A 350 13.64 8.15 24.95
CA ARG A 350 13.68 9.52 25.39
C ARG A 350 14.85 10.30 24.83
N LEU A 351 14.53 11.40 24.17
CA LEU A 351 15.53 12.36 23.72
C LEU A 351 15.55 13.59 24.62
N PRO A 352 16.75 14.08 24.98
CA PRO A 352 16.87 15.25 25.84
C PRO A 352 16.34 16.53 25.21
N ARG A 353 16.36 16.63 23.88
CA ARG A 353 15.88 17.78 23.10
C ARG A 353 15.30 17.34 21.76
N ALA A 354 14.38 18.16 21.22
CA ALA A 354 13.89 18.02 19.85
C ALA A 354 14.90 18.65 18.88
N GLU A 355 15.77 17.85 18.32
CA GLU A 355 16.77 18.27 17.36
C GLU A 355 16.83 17.24 16.22
N SER A 356 16.85 17.71 14.97
CA SER A 356 16.85 16.81 13.79
C SER A 356 18.07 15.89 13.74
N SER A 357 19.21 16.30 14.27
CA SER A 357 20.41 15.48 14.40
C SER A 357 20.21 14.31 15.38
N LEU A 358 19.52 14.55 16.51
CA LEU A 358 19.21 13.52 17.48
C LEU A 358 18.12 12.55 16.97
N GLU A 359 17.15 13.04 16.19
CA GLU A 359 16.18 12.16 15.53
C GLU A 359 16.84 11.23 14.53
N ALA A 360 17.79 11.71 13.73
CA ALA A 360 18.55 10.88 12.80
C ALA A 360 19.39 9.81 13.53
N ARG A 361 20.04 10.18 14.64
CA ARG A 361 20.77 9.22 15.49
C ARG A 361 19.86 8.23 16.16
N PHE A 362 18.67 8.66 16.57
CA PHE A 362 17.64 7.75 17.11
C PHE A 362 17.23 6.69 16.08
N GLU A 363 17.05 7.07 14.80
CA GLU A 363 16.76 6.11 13.72
C GLU A 363 17.91 5.10 13.55
N LYS A 364 19.17 5.54 13.63
CA LYS A 364 20.31 4.63 13.64
C LYS A 364 20.30 3.70 14.86
N ALA A 365 19.98 4.21 16.04
CA ALA A 365 19.86 3.42 17.26
C ALA A 365 18.77 2.35 17.16
N VAL A 366 17.62 2.66 16.54
CA VAL A 366 16.57 1.67 16.26
C VAL A 366 17.04 0.60 15.28
N THR A 367 17.74 1.00 14.21
CA THR A 367 18.32 0.04 13.26
C THR A 367 19.35 -0.86 13.95
N PHE A 368 20.23 -0.28 14.75
CA PHE A 368 21.22 -1.05 15.52
C PHE A 368 20.58 -2.01 16.52
N CYS A 369 19.52 -1.57 17.21
CA CYS A 369 18.72 -2.42 18.10
C CYS A 369 18.09 -3.59 17.36
N ALA A 370 17.56 -3.35 16.13
CA ALA A 370 17.00 -4.39 15.28
C ALA A 370 18.08 -5.40 14.82
N CYS A 371 19.28 -4.92 14.46
CA CYS A 371 20.42 -5.77 14.11
C CYS A 371 20.83 -6.67 15.28
N LEU A 372 20.89 -6.13 16.51
CA LEU A 372 21.17 -6.92 17.70
C LEU A 372 20.09 -7.96 17.97
N ALA A 373 18.80 -7.56 17.90
CA ALA A 373 17.69 -8.48 18.09
C ALA A 373 17.73 -9.63 17.07
N TRP A 374 18.05 -9.31 15.81
CA TRP A 374 18.18 -10.28 14.73
C TRP A 374 19.36 -11.22 14.94
N HIS A 375 20.52 -10.70 15.36
CA HIS A 375 21.68 -11.52 15.70
C HIS A 375 21.36 -12.51 16.82
N PHE A 376 20.69 -12.06 17.89
CA PHE A 376 20.28 -12.94 18.96
C PHE A 376 19.21 -13.96 18.55
N TYR A 377 18.41 -13.63 17.55
CA TYR A 377 17.50 -14.59 16.91
C TYR A 377 18.28 -15.68 16.16
N GLU A 378 19.33 -15.34 15.41
CA GLU A 378 20.15 -16.30 14.66
C GLU A 378 20.88 -17.29 15.56
N ILE A 379 21.26 -16.89 16.75
CA ILE A 379 21.94 -17.77 17.74
C ILE A 379 20.98 -18.39 18.76
N ASP A 380 19.66 -18.26 18.56
CA ASP A 380 18.59 -18.81 19.42
C ASP A 380 18.74 -18.46 20.91
N ALA A 381 19.04 -17.22 21.23
CA ALA A 381 19.23 -16.76 22.60
C ALA A 381 17.90 -16.58 23.35
N GLN A 382 17.94 -16.74 24.68
CA GLN A 382 16.85 -16.34 25.57
C GLN A 382 16.86 -14.82 25.71
N MET A 383 15.84 -14.14 25.15
CA MET A 383 15.82 -12.70 25.07
C MET A 383 14.52 -12.10 25.62
N GLN A 384 14.61 -10.90 26.15
CA GLN A 384 13.50 -10.03 26.47
C GLN A 384 13.77 -8.67 25.79
N PHE A 385 12.78 -8.10 25.16
CA PHE A 385 12.86 -6.72 24.65
C PHE A 385 12.03 -5.79 25.51
N LEU A 386 12.58 -4.64 25.84
CA LEU A 386 11.94 -3.63 26.67
C LEU A 386 12.12 -2.23 26.08
N THR A 387 11.04 -1.48 26.02
CA THR A 387 11.04 -0.09 25.61
C THR A 387 9.91 0.66 26.30
N ASP A 388 9.83 1.98 26.14
CA ASP A 388 8.75 2.79 26.73
C ASP A 388 7.38 2.34 26.17
N GLY A 389 6.57 1.75 27.04
CA GLY A 389 5.22 1.29 26.69
C GLY A 389 5.11 -0.09 26.05
N PHE A 390 6.20 -0.83 25.85
CA PHE A 390 6.16 -2.19 25.31
C PHE A 390 7.23 -3.08 25.94
N GLU A 391 6.83 -4.29 26.31
CA GLU A 391 7.68 -5.30 26.90
C GLU A 391 7.30 -6.69 26.38
N THR A 392 8.30 -7.49 26.00
CA THR A 392 8.10 -8.91 25.68
C THR A 392 8.37 -9.77 26.91
N PRO A 393 7.78 -10.98 27.01
CA PRO A 393 8.23 -11.94 28.02
C PRO A 393 9.68 -12.37 27.75
N MET A 394 10.36 -12.86 28.79
CA MET A 394 11.65 -13.56 28.62
C MET A 394 11.35 -14.91 27.96
N ALA A 395 11.76 -15.09 26.72
CA ALA A 395 11.45 -16.26 25.90
C ALA A 395 12.57 -16.52 24.87
N PRO A 396 12.59 -17.71 24.23
CA PRO A 396 13.44 -17.92 23.06
C PRO A 396 13.21 -16.84 22.01
N SER A 397 14.29 -16.30 21.46
CA SER A 397 14.26 -15.19 20.50
C SER A 397 13.38 -15.47 19.27
N GLN A 398 13.25 -16.75 18.87
CA GLN A 398 12.37 -17.18 17.78
C GLN A 398 10.89 -16.83 18.01
N GLN A 399 10.44 -16.79 19.27
CA GLN A 399 9.04 -16.47 19.59
C GLN A 399 8.76 -14.98 19.64
N ILE A 400 9.78 -14.16 19.95
CA ILE A 400 9.58 -12.72 20.23
C ILE A 400 10.21 -11.80 19.18
N ILE A 401 10.95 -12.33 18.19
CA ILE A 401 11.66 -11.49 17.21
C ILE A 401 10.71 -10.59 16.42
N TYR A 402 9.64 -11.14 15.85
CA TYR A 402 8.70 -10.33 15.07
C TYR A 402 7.92 -9.32 15.92
N PRO A 403 7.35 -9.66 17.09
CA PRO A 403 6.79 -8.68 18.01
C PRO A 403 7.78 -7.56 18.38
N THR A 404 9.07 -7.89 18.56
CA THR A 404 10.12 -6.91 18.82
C THR A 404 10.34 -5.97 17.63
N LEU A 405 10.47 -6.51 16.43
CA LEU A 405 10.67 -5.72 15.21
C LEU A 405 9.44 -4.88 14.86
N GLU A 406 8.24 -5.38 15.12
CA GLU A 406 6.99 -4.63 14.95
C GLU A 406 6.91 -3.44 15.92
N ALA A 407 7.27 -3.66 17.19
CA ALA A 407 7.38 -2.58 18.17
C ALA A 407 8.42 -1.54 17.72
N LEU A 408 9.62 -2.00 17.32
CA LEU A 408 10.66 -1.12 16.78
C LEU A 408 10.21 -0.38 15.52
N ALA A 409 9.36 -0.96 14.67
CA ALA A 409 8.82 -0.29 13.48
C ALA A 409 7.91 0.89 13.82
N LEU A 410 7.20 0.83 14.95
CA LEU A 410 6.19 1.82 15.36
C LEU A 410 6.72 2.85 16.37
N ILE A 411 7.87 2.59 16.96
CA ILE A 411 8.44 3.43 18.02
C ILE A 411 8.80 4.81 17.49
N ASN A 412 8.47 5.84 18.26
CA ASN A 412 8.83 7.23 17.98
C ASN A 412 9.60 7.79 19.19
N PRO A 413 10.55 8.72 18.97
CA PRO A 413 11.24 9.36 20.08
C PRO A 413 10.29 10.21 20.92
N ILE A 414 10.46 10.15 22.25
CA ILE A 414 9.73 10.95 23.22
C ILE A 414 10.63 12.10 23.63
N VAL A 415 10.21 13.34 23.36
CA VAL A 415 10.95 14.53 23.74
C VAL A 415 10.38 15.09 25.04
N GLY A 416 11.24 15.34 26.01
CA GLY A 416 10.88 15.97 27.30
C GLY A 416 10.94 15.03 28.51
N VAL A 417 10.92 15.62 29.70
CA VAL A 417 11.21 14.97 31.00
C VAL A 417 9.98 14.27 31.63
N SER A 418 8.81 14.27 30.98
CA SER A 418 7.53 13.92 31.62
C SER A 418 7.27 12.42 31.80
N ALA A 419 8.03 11.52 31.20
CA ALA A 419 7.82 10.07 31.33
C ALA A 419 8.74 9.48 32.42
N PRO A 420 8.25 8.55 33.27
CA PRO A 420 9.10 7.85 34.24
C PRO A 420 10.21 7.07 33.51
N SER A 421 11.43 7.13 34.04
CA SER A 421 12.57 6.41 33.45
C SER A 421 12.40 4.91 33.56
N LEU A 422 12.68 4.16 32.48
CA LEU A 422 12.76 2.70 32.51
C LEU A 422 13.99 2.21 33.28
N LEU A 423 15.07 2.98 33.28
CA LEU A 423 16.36 2.58 33.85
C LEU A 423 16.30 2.20 35.33
N PRO A 424 15.58 2.91 36.24
CA PRO A 424 15.43 2.50 37.63
C PRO A 424 14.69 1.16 37.81
N ALA A 425 13.69 0.89 36.97
CA ALA A 425 12.94 -0.37 37.01
C ALA A 425 13.83 -1.56 36.60
N ILE A 426 14.66 -1.37 35.58
CA ILE A 426 15.65 -2.37 35.12
C ILE A 426 16.71 -2.63 36.19
N ALA A 427 17.17 -1.56 36.85
CA ALA A 427 18.16 -1.66 37.95
C ALA A 427 17.68 -2.50 39.13
N ALA A 428 16.37 -2.58 39.36
CA ALA A 428 15.76 -3.37 40.41
C ALA A 428 15.68 -4.88 40.10
N SER A 429 15.93 -5.31 38.87
CA SER A 429 15.80 -6.72 38.43
C SER A 429 17.07 -7.26 37.79
N PRO A 430 18.09 -7.65 38.55
CA PRO A 430 19.43 -8.03 38.06
C PRO A 430 19.53 -9.48 37.52
N GLN A 431 18.43 -10.09 37.08
CA GLN A 431 18.39 -11.51 36.69
C GLN A 431 18.91 -11.81 35.28
N ALA A 432 19.08 -10.79 34.43
CA ALA A 432 19.53 -10.93 33.05
C ALA A 432 20.67 -9.93 32.76
N PHE A 433 21.49 -10.21 31.76
CA PHE A 433 22.43 -9.26 31.24
C PHE A 433 21.68 -8.22 30.38
N ASN A 434 21.88 -6.92 30.63
CA ASN A 434 21.16 -5.88 29.93
C ASN A 434 22.04 -5.25 28.87
N ILE A 435 21.48 -5.07 27.66
CA ILE A 435 22.06 -4.26 26.61
C ILE A 435 21.15 -3.03 26.47
N ILE A 436 21.64 -1.86 26.85
CA ILE A 436 20.83 -0.65 26.97
C ILE A 436 21.30 0.37 25.94
N ILE A 437 20.42 0.76 25.03
CA ILE A 437 20.66 1.81 24.05
C ILE A 437 19.91 3.05 24.53
N THR A 438 20.61 4.16 24.77
CA THR A 438 20.03 5.37 25.36
C THR A 438 20.66 6.67 24.83
N ALA A 439 19.87 7.73 24.78
CA ALA A 439 20.31 9.10 24.54
C ALA A 439 20.62 9.87 25.84
N GLN A 440 20.42 9.25 27.00
CA GLN A 440 20.60 9.92 28.28
C GLN A 440 22.07 10.14 28.61
N PRO A 441 22.42 11.25 29.24
CA PRO A 441 23.80 11.51 29.63
C PRO A 441 24.26 10.51 30.71
N ARG A 442 25.56 10.18 30.71
CA ARG A 442 26.15 9.18 31.60
C ARG A 442 25.82 9.40 33.07
N GLY A 443 25.71 10.65 33.53
CA GLY A 443 25.43 11.00 34.94
C GLY A 443 23.98 10.74 35.38
N SER A 444 23.04 10.47 34.47
CA SER A 444 21.64 10.17 34.80
C SER A 444 21.36 8.68 34.93
N ILE A 445 22.36 7.81 34.64
CA ILE A 445 22.20 6.36 34.63
C ILE A 445 22.49 5.84 36.04
N PRO A 446 21.60 4.99 36.63
CA PRO A 446 21.84 4.35 37.92
C PRO A 446 23.15 3.56 37.95
N THR A 447 23.95 3.74 39.03
CA THR A 447 25.26 3.09 39.16
C THR A 447 25.22 1.56 39.17
N SER A 448 24.10 0.99 39.65
CA SER A 448 23.87 -0.47 39.63
C SER A 448 23.84 -1.10 38.25
N LEU A 449 23.46 -0.31 37.22
CA LEU A 449 23.41 -0.82 35.85
C LEU A 449 24.79 -0.98 35.20
N TRP A 450 25.80 -0.22 35.64
CA TRP A 450 27.15 -0.31 35.08
C TRP A 450 27.82 -1.67 35.26
N SER A 451 27.45 -2.40 36.29
CA SER A 451 28.01 -3.75 36.58
C SER A 451 27.20 -4.89 35.94
N SER A 452 26.00 -4.65 35.49
CA SER A 452 25.08 -5.67 34.96
C SER A 452 24.59 -5.40 33.54
N SER A 453 25.16 -4.38 32.86
CA SER A 453 24.67 -3.91 31.57
C SER A 453 25.79 -3.41 30.68
N TYR A 454 25.66 -3.63 29.39
CA TYR A 454 26.43 -2.93 28.38
C TYR A 454 25.63 -1.69 27.88
N LEU A 455 26.21 -0.53 28.05
CA LEU A 455 25.56 0.74 27.73
C LEU A 455 26.05 1.28 26.39
N ILE A 456 25.12 1.50 25.47
CA ILE A 456 25.35 2.06 24.13
C ILE A 456 24.70 3.43 24.06
N PHE A 457 25.51 4.44 23.90
CA PHE A 457 25.02 5.81 23.75
C PHE A 457 24.74 6.10 22.27
N ILE A 458 23.58 6.71 21.97
CA ILE A 458 23.21 7.02 20.57
C ILE A 458 24.20 8.00 19.91
N ASP A 459 25.00 8.70 20.69
CA ASP A 459 26.04 9.61 20.19
C ASP A 459 27.25 8.83 19.63
N SER A 460 27.40 7.55 19.96
CA SER A 460 28.46 6.70 19.44
C SER A 460 28.07 5.86 18.23
N LEU A 461 26.81 6.02 17.73
CA LEU A 461 26.25 5.31 16.58
C LEU A 461 26.20 6.25 15.30
#